data_113dec141b95fb4dec7a0144f4693712
#
_entry.id   113dec141b95fb4dec7a0144f4693712
#
_cell.length_a   1.000
_cell.length_b   1.000
_cell.length_c   1.000
_cell.angle_alpha   90.00
_cell.angle_beta   90.00
_cell.angle_gamma   90.00
#
_symmetry.space_group_name_H-M   'P 1'
#
loop_
_entity.id
_entity.type
_entity.pdbx_description
1 polymer ?
#
loop_
_entity_poly.entity_id
_entity_poly.type
_entity_poly.pdbx_seq_one_letter_code
_entity_poly.pdbx_strand_id
1 'polypeptide(L)'
;ISVGKNFYANFNNVFLDVCPIEIGDNCMFGPNVQLYTAEHPLQAAKRNSGMESGKRIIIGNNVWIGGGAIVLPGVTLGDNVVVAAGAVVTKSFPENCVIAGNPARIIKELTEDDAPTTSLEQQRAKINQIDKELVRLLEQRMDVVAEIAAVKKKAGHAVFDSEREQQVLETILNHVENAEYEETLSETFQGIMDASKRFQEKHLGE
;
A
#
# COMPACT_ATOMS: atom_id res chain seq x y z
N ILE A 1 22.03 12.59 6.16
CA ILE A 1 21.07 11.61 5.60
C ILE A 1 19.75 12.30 5.33
N SER A 2 19.14 12.04 4.18
CA SER A 2 17.74 12.36 3.86
C SER A 2 16.98 11.10 3.49
N VAL A 3 15.75 10.99 3.93
CA VAL A 3 14.87 9.85 3.65
C VAL A 3 13.53 10.32 3.12
N GLY A 4 12.98 9.60 2.17
CA GLY A 4 11.66 9.84 1.59
C GLY A 4 10.52 9.34 2.49
N LYS A 5 9.29 9.36 1.94
CA LYS A 5 8.08 8.90 2.63
C LYS A 5 8.10 7.37 2.77
N ASN A 6 7.46 6.87 3.84
CA ASN A 6 7.29 5.43 4.10
C ASN A 6 8.62 4.64 4.16
N PHE A 7 9.71 5.29 4.54
CA PHE A 7 10.99 4.61 4.75
C PHE A 7 10.90 3.70 5.98
N TYR A 8 11.35 2.46 5.82
CA TYR A 8 11.46 1.48 6.91
C TYR A 8 12.88 0.94 7.01
N ALA A 9 13.47 1.01 8.19
CA ALA A 9 14.75 0.38 8.49
C ALA A 9 14.58 -0.58 9.68
N ASN A 10 14.99 -1.83 9.50
CA ASN A 10 15.07 -2.81 10.57
C ASN A 10 16.24 -2.46 11.53
N PHE A 11 16.48 -3.23 12.55
CA PHE A 11 17.47 -2.92 13.60
C PHE A 11 18.92 -3.11 13.12
N ASN A 12 19.86 -2.44 13.82
CA ASN A 12 21.30 -2.53 13.65
C ASN A 12 21.80 -2.06 12.28
N ASN A 13 21.11 -1.16 11.60
CA ASN A 13 21.61 -0.57 10.37
C ASN A 13 22.70 0.46 10.68
N VAL A 14 23.74 0.50 9.84
CA VAL A 14 24.88 1.40 9.99
C VAL A 14 24.89 2.40 8.83
N PHE A 15 24.86 3.68 9.15
CA PHE A 15 24.99 4.76 8.19
C PHE A 15 26.23 5.59 8.50
N LEU A 16 27.31 5.39 7.73
CA LEU A 16 28.52 6.19 7.83
C LEU A 16 28.42 7.34 6.83
N ASP A 17 27.79 8.43 7.24
CA ASP A 17 27.33 9.54 6.40
C ASP A 17 28.32 10.74 6.38
N VAL A 18 29.61 10.47 6.22
CA VAL A 18 30.64 11.50 5.99
C VAL A 18 30.28 12.36 4.76
N CYS A 19 29.66 11.74 3.75
CA CYS A 19 29.02 12.42 2.64
C CYS A 19 27.50 12.15 2.64
N PRO A 20 26.71 12.91 1.86
CA PRO A 20 25.25 12.73 1.81
C PRO A 20 24.82 11.30 1.45
N ILE A 21 23.83 10.79 2.17
CA ILE A 21 23.06 9.60 1.84
C ILE A 21 21.63 10.07 1.56
N GLU A 22 21.17 9.83 0.34
CA GLU A 22 19.85 10.21 -0.14
C GLU A 22 19.04 8.95 -0.42
N ILE A 23 17.88 8.79 0.23
CA ILE A 23 17.01 7.60 0.12
C ILE A 23 15.63 8.07 -0.31
N GLY A 24 15.11 7.48 -1.37
CA GLY A 24 13.80 7.80 -1.93
C GLY A 24 12.62 7.27 -1.10
N ASP A 25 11.44 7.35 -1.70
CA ASP A 25 10.17 6.92 -1.09
C ASP A 25 10.01 5.40 -1.07
N ASN A 26 9.26 4.87 -0.08
CA ASN A 26 8.89 3.46 0.05
C ASN A 26 10.07 2.48 0.10
N CYS A 27 11.22 2.90 0.60
CA CYS A 27 12.39 2.05 0.72
C CYS A 27 12.33 1.20 2.00
N MET A 28 12.79 -0.05 1.89
CA MET A 28 12.82 -1.00 3.01
C MET A 28 14.21 -1.59 3.18
N PHE A 29 14.77 -1.51 4.39
CA PHE A 29 16.06 -2.09 4.74
C PHE A 29 15.88 -3.21 5.76
N GLY A 30 16.47 -4.35 5.45
CA GLY A 30 16.60 -5.46 6.39
C GLY A 30 17.52 -5.13 7.58
N PRO A 31 17.70 -6.05 8.50
CA PRO A 31 18.62 -5.85 9.64
C PRO A 31 20.08 -5.84 9.17
N ASN A 32 20.92 -5.08 9.89
CA ASN A 32 22.37 -5.00 9.67
C ASN A 32 22.77 -4.52 8.25
N VAL A 33 21.97 -3.71 7.58
CA VAL A 33 22.37 -3.04 6.33
C VAL A 33 23.40 -1.97 6.66
N GLN A 34 24.40 -1.81 5.80
CA GLN A 34 25.51 -0.90 6.01
C GLN A 34 25.69 -0.01 4.77
N LEU A 35 25.62 1.30 4.96
CA LEU A 35 25.87 2.30 3.93
C LEU A 35 27.13 3.10 4.31
N TYR A 36 28.16 3.02 3.50
CA TYR A 36 29.45 3.67 3.76
C TYR A 36 29.74 4.72 2.70
N THR A 37 29.88 5.98 3.12
CA THR A 37 30.26 7.08 2.21
C THR A 37 31.74 7.46 2.32
N ALA A 38 32.42 7.02 3.37
CA ALA A 38 33.83 7.31 3.60
C ALA A 38 34.78 6.43 2.78
N GLU A 39 35.85 7.02 2.29
CA GLU A 39 36.93 6.35 1.56
C GLU A 39 38.30 6.77 2.10
N HIS A 40 39.24 5.85 2.09
CA HIS A 40 40.64 6.14 2.36
C HIS A 40 41.49 5.84 1.12
N PRO A 41 42.60 6.58 0.92
CA PRO A 41 43.51 6.29 -0.18
C PRO A 41 44.05 4.86 -0.13
N LEU A 42 44.08 4.18 -1.29
CA LEU A 42 44.62 2.83 -1.39
C LEU A 42 46.14 2.82 -1.14
N GLN A 43 46.84 3.90 -1.50
CA GLN A 43 48.25 4.05 -1.23
C GLN A 43 48.54 4.31 0.25
N ALA A 44 49.35 3.44 0.88
CA ALA A 44 49.64 3.48 2.28
C ALA A 44 50.20 4.84 2.77
N ALA A 45 51.14 5.42 2.00
CA ALA A 45 51.74 6.71 2.36
C ALA A 45 50.70 7.84 2.48
N LYS A 46 49.74 7.88 1.50
CA LYS A 46 48.64 8.87 1.56
C LYS A 46 47.66 8.59 2.67
N ARG A 47 47.30 7.33 2.90
CA ARG A 47 46.39 6.93 3.97
C ARG A 47 47.01 7.25 5.34
N ASN A 48 48.28 6.99 5.55
CA ASN A 48 48.98 7.24 6.80
C ASN A 48 49.18 8.74 7.07
N SER A 49 49.05 9.62 6.07
CA SER A 49 49.03 11.07 6.31
C SER A 49 47.72 11.62 6.88
N GLY A 50 46.75 10.73 7.15
CA GLY A 50 45.44 11.12 7.65
C GLY A 50 44.47 11.60 6.56
N MET A 51 44.80 11.43 5.28
CA MET A 51 43.93 11.82 4.17
C MET A 51 42.68 10.92 4.11
N GLU A 52 41.55 11.56 4.06
CA GLU A 52 40.23 10.92 3.93
C GLU A 52 39.42 11.60 2.84
N SER A 53 38.52 10.87 2.23
CA SER A 53 37.57 11.36 1.24
C SER A 53 36.25 10.61 1.36
N GLY A 54 35.26 11.03 0.63
CA GLY A 54 33.97 10.35 0.62
C GLY A 54 33.20 10.61 -0.65
N LYS A 55 32.22 9.77 -0.93
CA LYS A 55 31.29 9.91 -2.03
C LYS A 55 29.89 9.64 -1.58
N ARG A 56 28.94 10.47 -2.03
CA ARG A 56 27.53 10.31 -1.70
C ARG A 56 26.97 8.97 -2.20
N ILE A 57 25.97 8.49 -1.49
CA ILE A 57 25.15 7.34 -1.91
C ILE A 57 23.75 7.85 -2.25
N ILE A 58 23.21 7.39 -3.36
CA ILE A 58 21.84 7.70 -3.81
C ILE A 58 21.07 6.39 -3.94
N ILE A 59 19.92 6.30 -3.30
CA ILE A 59 19.00 5.17 -3.37
C ILE A 59 17.68 5.71 -3.87
N GLY A 60 17.22 5.20 -5.01
CA GLY A 60 15.95 5.58 -5.64
C GLY A 60 14.73 5.19 -4.83
N ASN A 61 13.56 5.20 -5.45
CA ASN A 61 12.29 4.84 -4.82
C ASN A 61 12.04 3.34 -4.85
N ASN A 62 11.23 2.83 -3.91
CA ASN A 62 10.81 1.42 -3.84
C ASN A 62 11.97 0.42 -3.76
N VAL A 63 13.12 0.83 -3.22
CA VAL A 63 14.29 -0.04 -3.11
C VAL A 63 14.18 -0.92 -1.87
N TRP A 64 14.38 -2.23 -2.07
CA TRP A 64 14.50 -3.18 -0.96
C TRP A 64 15.94 -3.67 -0.81
N ILE A 65 16.55 -3.39 0.34
CA ILE A 65 17.89 -3.86 0.68
C ILE A 65 17.78 -4.98 1.71
N GLY A 66 18.18 -6.19 1.32
CA GLY A 66 18.21 -7.37 2.16
C GLY A 66 19.22 -7.26 3.30
N GLY A 67 18.94 -7.98 4.39
CA GLY A 67 19.74 -7.92 5.62
C GLY A 67 21.23 -8.22 5.39
N GLY A 68 22.09 -7.50 6.08
CA GLY A 68 23.55 -7.67 6.01
C GLY A 68 24.20 -7.20 4.71
N ALA A 69 23.44 -6.58 3.80
CA ALA A 69 24.02 -6.00 2.59
C ALA A 69 24.86 -4.76 2.91
N ILE A 70 25.89 -4.54 2.12
CA ILE A 70 26.84 -3.41 2.27
C ILE A 70 26.83 -2.61 0.96
N VAL A 71 26.60 -1.30 1.07
CA VAL A 71 26.66 -0.37 -0.06
C VAL A 71 27.87 0.53 0.10
N LEU A 72 28.74 0.53 -0.92
CA LEU A 72 30.02 1.26 -0.89
C LEU A 72 29.86 2.70 -1.40
N PRO A 73 30.86 3.56 -1.12
CA PRO A 73 30.85 4.97 -1.48
C PRO A 73 30.63 5.21 -2.98
N GLY A 74 29.81 6.21 -3.30
CA GLY A 74 29.56 6.63 -4.69
C GLY A 74 28.54 5.79 -5.46
N VAL A 75 27.89 4.83 -4.80
CA VAL A 75 26.87 3.98 -5.43
C VAL A 75 25.56 4.76 -5.60
N THR A 76 24.96 4.61 -6.77
CA THR A 76 23.59 4.98 -7.07
C THR A 76 22.79 3.71 -7.41
N LEU A 77 21.69 3.49 -6.71
CA LEU A 77 20.69 2.47 -7.05
C LEU A 77 19.48 3.17 -7.66
N GLY A 78 19.05 2.71 -8.83
CA GLY A 78 17.83 3.19 -9.48
C GLY A 78 16.58 2.76 -8.72
N ASP A 79 15.41 3.17 -9.21
CA ASP A 79 14.12 2.80 -8.65
C ASP A 79 13.86 1.29 -8.77
N ASN A 80 13.07 0.75 -7.81
CA ASN A 80 12.66 -0.66 -7.80
C ASN A 80 13.83 -1.68 -7.74
N VAL A 81 15.02 -1.28 -7.29
CA VAL A 81 16.14 -2.21 -7.13
C VAL A 81 15.92 -3.07 -5.88
N VAL A 82 16.17 -4.37 -6.04
CA VAL A 82 16.21 -5.32 -4.91
C VAL A 82 17.67 -5.77 -4.72
N VAL A 83 18.21 -5.51 -3.54
CA VAL A 83 19.54 -5.98 -3.12
C VAL A 83 19.36 -7.22 -2.25
N ALA A 84 19.88 -8.36 -2.69
CA ALA A 84 19.82 -9.60 -1.92
C ALA A 84 20.61 -9.51 -0.61
N ALA A 85 20.19 -10.28 0.38
CA ALA A 85 20.86 -10.33 1.69
C ALA A 85 22.34 -10.70 1.55
N GLY A 86 23.22 -10.02 2.30
CA GLY A 86 24.66 -10.23 2.30
C GLY A 86 25.39 -9.74 1.05
N ALA A 87 24.73 -9.06 0.13
CA ALA A 87 25.39 -8.53 -1.07
C ALA A 87 26.33 -7.37 -0.74
N VAL A 88 27.44 -7.25 -1.48
CA VAL A 88 28.36 -6.10 -1.40
C VAL A 88 28.27 -5.30 -2.69
N VAL A 89 27.62 -4.14 -2.60
CA VAL A 89 27.33 -3.27 -3.75
C VAL A 89 28.50 -2.32 -3.97
N THR A 90 29.31 -2.59 -4.97
CA THR A 90 30.57 -1.88 -5.25
C THR A 90 30.46 -0.90 -6.42
N LYS A 91 29.34 -0.85 -7.12
CA LYS A 91 29.06 0.03 -8.25
C LYS A 91 27.57 0.34 -8.34
N SER A 92 27.22 1.34 -9.13
CA SER A 92 25.83 1.72 -9.40
C SER A 92 25.10 0.71 -10.28
N PHE A 93 23.77 0.64 -10.10
CA PHE A 93 22.88 -0.23 -10.87
C PHE A 93 21.66 0.56 -11.36
N PRO A 94 21.15 0.21 -12.57
CA PRO A 94 19.95 0.83 -13.11
C PRO A 94 18.70 0.42 -12.29
N GLU A 95 17.58 1.01 -12.62
CA GLU A 95 16.27 0.65 -12.08
C GLU A 95 15.82 -0.77 -12.47
N ASN A 96 14.79 -1.28 -11.79
CA ASN A 96 14.09 -2.53 -12.13
C ASN A 96 15.01 -3.76 -12.22
N CYS A 97 15.85 -3.98 -11.22
CA CYS A 97 16.70 -5.16 -11.19
C CYS A 97 16.88 -5.75 -9.78
N VAL A 98 17.18 -7.05 -9.76
CA VAL A 98 17.64 -7.76 -8.56
C VAL A 98 19.14 -7.95 -8.65
N ILE A 99 19.86 -7.53 -7.61
CA ILE A 99 21.32 -7.68 -7.52
C ILE A 99 21.71 -8.56 -6.34
N ALA A 100 22.73 -9.37 -6.51
CA ALA A 100 23.21 -10.27 -5.47
C ALA A 100 24.72 -10.53 -5.58
N GLY A 101 25.31 -10.99 -4.48
CA GLY A 101 26.70 -11.48 -4.42
C GLY A 101 27.71 -10.47 -3.91
N ASN A 102 28.95 -10.90 -3.83
CA ASN A 102 30.12 -10.10 -3.47
C ASN A 102 31.25 -10.31 -4.50
N PRO A 103 31.52 -9.33 -5.38
CA PRO A 103 30.78 -8.08 -5.55
C PRO A 103 29.40 -8.33 -6.22
N ALA A 104 28.41 -7.47 -5.94
CA ALA A 104 27.05 -7.59 -6.46
C ALA A 104 27.01 -7.53 -8.00
N ARG A 105 26.11 -8.34 -8.58
CA ARG A 105 25.80 -8.39 -10.02
C ARG A 105 24.30 -8.48 -10.20
N ILE A 106 23.79 -8.00 -11.34
CA ILE A 106 22.41 -8.24 -11.73
C ILE A 106 22.22 -9.74 -11.94
N ILE A 107 21.24 -10.30 -11.22
CA ILE A 107 20.84 -11.72 -11.34
C ILE A 107 19.48 -11.86 -12.00
N LYS A 108 18.70 -10.78 -12.03
CA LYS A 108 17.38 -10.73 -12.67
C LYS A 108 17.04 -9.29 -13.04
N GLU A 109 16.44 -9.08 -14.19
CA GLU A 109 15.74 -7.85 -14.55
C GLU A 109 14.26 -8.01 -14.14
N LEU A 110 13.68 -6.98 -13.53
CA LEU A 110 12.28 -6.98 -13.11
C LEU A 110 11.42 -6.46 -14.27
N THR A 111 10.35 -7.18 -14.55
CA THR A 111 9.36 -6.82 -15.58
C THR A 111 8.01 -6.60 -14.93
N GLU A 112 7.01 -6.14 -15.69
CA GLU A 112 5.63 -5.99 -15.18
C GLU A 112 5.05 -7.33 -14.69
N ASP A 113 5.49 -8.45 -15.24
CA ASP A 113 5.09 -9.80 -14.81
C ASP A 113 5.65 -10.19 -13.43
N ASP A 114 6.69 -9.49 -12.96
CA ASP A 114 7.24 -9.65 -11.61
C ASP A 114 6.47 -8.82 -10.56
N ALA A 115 5.51 -8.00 -10.97
CA ALA A 115 4.57 -7.39 -10.04
C ALA A 115 3.90 -8.53 -9.25
N PRO A 116 3.78 -8.41 -7.91
CA PRO A 116 3.11 -9.43 -7.14
C PRO A 116 1.71 -9.58 -7.73
N THR A 117 1.46 -10.72 -8.36
CA THR A 117 0.08 -11.14 -8.66
C THR A 117 -0.64 -11.09 -7.33
N THR A 118 -1.54 -10.13 -7.19
CA THR A 118 -2.36 -10.00 -5.98
C THR A 118 -3.00 -11.36 -5.77
N SER A 119 -2.55 -12.10 -4.75
CA SER A 119 -3.04 -13.45 -4.58
C SER A 119 -4.55 -13.40 -4.40
N LEU A 120 -5.26 -14.39 -4.89
CA LEU A 120 -6.72 -14.51 -4.70
C LEU A 120 -7.08 -14.35 -3.21
N GLU A 121 -6.21 -14.80 -2.31
CA GLU A 121 -6.34 -14.65 -0.86
C GLU A 121 -6.24 -13.20 -0.40
N GLN A 122 -5.34 -12.39 -0.97
CA GLN A 122 -5.25 -10.96 -0.68
C GLN A 122 -6.48 -10.20 -1.15
N GLN A 123 -7.04 -10.54 -2.32
CA GLN A 123 -8.28 -9.94 -2.80
C GLN A 123 -9.48 -10.35 -1.92
N ARG A 124 -9.56 -11.62 -1.53
CA ARG A 124 -10.58 -12.11 -0.59
C ARG A 124 -10.49 -11.41 0.77
N ALA A 125 -9.28 -11.18 1.28
CA ALA A 125 -9.08 -10.44 2.53
C ALA A 125 -9.59 -8.99 2.43
N LYS A 126 -9.38 -8.33 1.28
CA LYS A 126 -9.93 -6.98 1.03
C LYS A 126 -11.46 -7.00 1.00
N ILE A 127 -12.06 -7.97 0.28
CA ILE A 127 -13.52 -8.14 0.25
C ILE A 127 -14.06 -8.33 1.67
N ASN A 128 -13.47 -9.23 2.47
CA ASN A 128 -13.91 -9.50 3.83
C ASN A 128 -13.86 -8.24 4.73
N GLN A 129 -12.94 -7.32 4.48
CA GLN A 129 -12.87 -6.06 5.21
C GLN A 129 -13.98 -5.10 4.78
N ILE A 130 -14.24 -5.00 3.47
CA ILE A 130 -15.35 -4.20 2.91
C ILE A 130 -16.69 -4.75 3.42
N ASP A 131 -16.88 -6.07 3.43
CA ASP A 131 -18.09 -6.72 3.92
C ASP A 131 -18.38 -6.38 5.38
N LYS A 132 -17.36 -6.30 6.24
CA LYS A 132 -17.54 -5.87 7.64
C LYS A 132 -18.04 -4.44 7.74
N GLU A 133 -17.51 -3.54 6.94
CA GLU A 133 -18.00 -2.15 6.89
C GLU A 133 -19.41 -2.08 6.33
N LEU A 134 -19.70 -2.84 5.29
CA LEU A 134 -21.03 -2.92 4.68
C LEU A 134 -22.06 -3.41 5.69
N VAL A 135 -21.78 -4.47 6.47
CA VAL A 135 -22.66 -4.94 7.55
C VAL A 135 -22.96 -3.82 8.53
N ARG A 136 -21.94 -3.11 9.01
CA ARG A 136 -22.12 -2.00 9.95
C ARG A 136 -23.01 -0.89 9.38
N LEU A 137 -22.83 -0.53 8.10
CA LEU A 137 -23.66 0.48 7.45
C LEU A 137 -25.11 0.00 7.25
N LEU A 138 -25.29 -1.29 6.91
CA LEU A 138 -26.62 -1.89 6.80
C LEU A 138 -27.35 -1.95 8.15
N GLU A 139 -26.65 -2.25 9.26
CA GLU A 139 -27.22 -2.17 10.61
C GLU A 139 -27.70 -0.76 10.92
N GLN A 140 -26.88 0.27 10.72
CA GLN A 140 -27.25 1.67 10.89
C GLN A 140 -28.48 2.06 10.03
N ARG A 141 -28.51 1.58 8.78
CA ARG A 141 -29.66 1.81 7.91
C ARG A 141 -30.91 1.14 8.44
N MET A 142 -30.81 -0.06 8.99
CA MET A 142 -31.94 -0.77 9.57
C MET A 142 -32.46 -0.12 10.86
N ASP A 143 -31.60 0.50 11.66
CA ASP A 143 -32.03 1.31 12.82
C ASP A 143 -32.94 2.46 12.36
N VAL A 144 -32.55 3.20 11.33
CA VAL A 144 -33.36 4.27 10.75
C VAL A 144 -34.66 3.72 10.15
N VAL A 145 -34.62 2.54 9.49
CA VAL A 145 -35.83 1.87 8.96
C VAL A 145 -36.81 1.52 10.08
N ALA A 146 -36.31 1.08 11.24
CA ALA A 146 -37.15 0.81 12.40
C ALA A 146 -37.81 2.10 12.96
N GLU A 147 -37.08 3.20 13.01
CA GLU A 147 -37.64 4.51 13.40
C GLU A 147 -38.71 4.97 12.41
N ILE A 148 -38.49 4.83 11.11
CA ILE A 148 -39.49 5.15 10.07
C ILE A 148 -40.74 4.29 10.24
N ALA A 149 -40.61 2.99 10.54
CA ALA A 149 -41.71 2.10 10.77
C ALA A 149 -42.58 2.59 11.97
N ALA A 150 -41.91 2.98 13.07
CA ALA A 150 -42.60 3.51 14.24
C ALA A 150 -43.38 4.81 13.94
N VAL A 151 -42.78 5.71 13.12
CA VAL A 151 -43.45 6.96 12.71
C VAL A 151 -44.65 6.66 11.81
N LYS A 152 -44.49 5.78 10.79
CA LYS A 152 -45.60 5.36 9.91
C LYS A 152 -46.72 4.72 10.66
N LYS A 153 -46.45 3.87 11.63
CA LYS A 153 -47.46 3.24 12.50
C LYS A 153 -48.31 4.28 13.29
N LYS A 154 -47.66 5.29 13.83
CA LYS A 154 -48.32 6.39 14.53
C LYS A 154 -49.19 7.26 13.63
N ALA A 155 -48.74 7.47 12.40
CA ALA A 155 -49.40 8.34 11.42
C ALA A 155 -50.45 7.62 10.53
N GLY A 156 -50.54 6.28 10.62
CA GLY A 156 -51.45 5.49 9.78
C GLY A 156 -51.05 5.44 8.30
N HIS A 157 -49.74 5.66 7.99
CA HIS A 157 -49.22 5.61 6.62
C HIS A 157 -48.91 4.19 6.16
N ALA A 158 -49.08 3.93 4.85
CA ALA A 158 -48.70 2.66 4.26
C ALA A 158 -47.18 2.45 4.30
N VAL A 159 -46.78 1.18 4.38
CA VAL A 159 -45.33 0.80 4.28
C VAL A 159 -44.76 1.11 2.91
N PHE A 160 -45.53 0.78 1.88
CA PHE A 160 -45.11 0.90 0.50
C PHE A 160 -45.27 2.33 -0.04
N ASP A 161 -44.21 2.85 -0.63
CA ASP A 161 -44.14 4.14 -1.30
C ASP A 161 -43.28 3.99 -2.57
N SER A 162 -43.93 3.74 -3.70
CA SER A 162 -43.26 3.48 -4.97
C SER A 162 -42.49 4.69 -5.50
N GLU A 163 -42.98 5.90 -5.26
CA GLU A 163 -42.28 7.12 -5.68
C GLU A 163 -40.95 7.27 -4.91
N ARG A 164 -41.00 6.98 -3.62
CA ARG A 164 -39.80 7.03 -2.78
C ARG A 164 -38.77 5.97 -3.15
N GLU A 165 -39.20 4.75 -3.47
CA GLU A 165 -38.29 3.68 -3.94
C GLU A 165 -37.56 4.09 -5.22
N GLN A 166 -38.29 4.66 -6.19
CA GLN A 166 -37.70 5.14 -7.43
C GLN A 166 -36.70 6.29 -7.20
N GLN A 167 -37.05 7.27 -6.36
CA GLN A 167 -36.14 8.37 -5.99
C GLN A 167 -34.85 7.87 -5.32
N VAL A 168 -34.95 6.84 -4.49
CA VAL A 168 -33.77 6.25 -3.83
C VAL A 168 -32.86 5.60 -4.87
N LEU A 169 -33.41 4.81 -5.79
CA LEU A 169 -32.60 4.20 -6.88
C LEU A 169 -31.93 5.25 -7.76
N GLU A 170 -32.66 6.26 -8.19
CA GLU A 170 -32.08 7.35 -8.98
C GLU A 170 -30.95 8.06 -8.24
N THR A 171 -31.14 8.32 -6.95
CA THR A 171 -30.11 8.95 -6.10
C THR A 171 -28.87 8.09 -6.00
N ILE A 172 -29.02 6.77 -5.85
CA ILE A 172 -27.90 5.82 -5.74
C ILE A 172 -27.14 5.75 -7.05
N LEU A 173 -27.85 5.61 -8.18
CA LEU A 173 -27.22 5.54 -9.49
C LEU A 173 -26.41 6.78 -9.83
N ASN A 174 -26.85 7.96 -9.39
CA ASN A 174 -26.09 9.20 -9.53
C ASN A 174 -24.76 9.25 -8.74
N HIS A 175 -24.56 8.32 -7.80
CA HIS A 175 -23.31 8.21 -7.03
C HIS A 175 -22.38 7.10 -7.55
N VAL A 176 -22.81 6.36 -8.57
CA VAL A 176 -21.99 5.30 -9.19
C VAL A 176 -20.96 5.94 -10.10
N GLU A 177 -19.69 5.80 -9.77
CA GLU A 177 -18.57 6.35 -10.55
C GLU A 177 -18.18 5.45 -11.73
N ASN A 178 -18.31 4.12 -11.57
CA ASN A 178 -18.00 3.16 -12.62
C ASN A 178 -19.29 2.59 -13.23
N ALA A 179 -19.56 2.98 -14.47
CA ALA A 179 -20.76 2.57 -15.21
C ALA A 179 -20.92 1.03 -15.35
N GLU A 180 -19.84 0.26 -15.31
CA GLU A 180 -19.91 -1.20 -15.37
C GLU A 180 -20.60 -1.82 -14.14
N TYR A 181 -20.67 -1.08 -13.02
CA TYR A 181 -21.27 -1.57 -11.78
C TYR A 181 -22.71 -1.12 -11.57
N GLU A 182 -23.25 -0.29 -12.48
CA GLU A 182 -24.56 0.35 -12.34
C GLU A 182 -25.68 -0.67 -12.19
N GLU A 183 -25.75 -1.66 -13.08
CA GLU A 183 -26.76 -2.72 -13.03
C GLU A 183 -26.67 -3.53 -11.73
N THR A 184 -25.47 -3.99 -11.38
CA THR A 184 -25.23 -4.80 -10.16
C THR A 184 -25.58 -4.03 -8.89
N LEU A 185 -25.22 -2.73 -8.82
CA LEU A 185 -25.55 -1.90 -7.68
C LEU A 185 -27.05 -1.60 -7.59
N SER A 186 -27.72 -1.37 -8.73
CA SER A 186 -29.17 -1.21 -8.78
C SER A 186 -29.90 -2.43 -8.22
N GLU A 187 -29.54 -3.64 -8.67
CA GLU A 187 -30.12 -4.88 -8.16
C GLU A 187 -29.84 -5.09 -6.66
N THR A 188 -28.62 -4.79 -6.22
CA THR A 188 -28.24 -4.91 -4.81
C THR A 188 -29.08 -3.99 -3.92
N PHE A 189 -29.25 -2.74 -4.33
CA PHE A 189 -30.04 -1.78 -3.55
C PHE A 189 -31.54 -2.08 -3.60
N GLN A 190 -32.04 -2.62 -4.70
CA GLN A 190 -33.42 -3.14 -4.74
C GLN A 190 -33.61 -4.24 -3.70
N GLY A 191 -32.68 -5.19 -3.59
CA GLY A 191 -32.70 -6.23 -2.56
C GLY A 191 -32.67 -5.69 -1.12
N ILE A 192 -31.89 -4.64 -0.88
CA ILE A 192 -31.81 -3.95 0.43
C ILE A 192 -33.16 -3.28 0.75
N MET A 193 -33.80 -2.63 -0.22
CA MET A 193 -35.10 -1.98 -0.04
C MET A 193 -36.20 -3.02 0.23
N ASP A 194 -36.22 -4.12 -0.52
CA ASP A 194 -37.17 -5.20 -0.31
C ASP A 194 -37.04 -5.86 1.08
N ALA A 195 -35.78 -6.03 1.54
CA ALA A 195 -35.53 -6.50 2.92
C ALA A 195 -36.04 -5.52 3.97
N SER A 196 -35.83 -4.23 3.76
CA SER A 196 -36.30 -3.17 4.66
C SER A 196 -37.83 -3.10 4.71
N LYS A 197 -38.49 -3.31 3.56
CA LYS A 197 -39.96 -3.36 3.46
C LYS A 197 -40.52 -4.53 4.25
N ARG A 198 -39.99 -5.75 4.04
CA ARG A 198 -40.39 -6.93 4.82
C ARG A 198 -40.21 -6.74 6.32
N PHE A 199 -39.13 -6.07 6.74
CA PHE A 199 -38.90 -5.74 8.12
C PHE A 199 -39.98 -4.80 8.69
N GLN A 200 -40.33 -3.73 7.95
CA GLN A 200 -41.38 -2.79 8.33
C GLN A 200 -42.76 -3.47 8.41
N GLU A 201 -43.12 -4.29 7.41
CA GLU A 201 -44.38 -5.04 7.40
C GLU A 201 -44.55 -5.93 8.63
N LYS A 202 -43.48 -6.62 9.02
CA LYS A 202 -43.47 -7.46 10.22
C LYS A 202 -43.68 -6.68 11.50
N HIS A 203 -43.11 -5.45 11.60
CA HIS A 203 -43.19 -4.63 12.79
C HIS A 203 -44.42 -3.70 12.86
N LEU A 204 -45.10 -3.49 11.72
CA LEU A 204 -46.35 -2.76 11.64
C LEU A 204 -47.57 -3.68 11.84
N GLY A 205 -47.43 -4.98 11.49
CA GLY A 205 -48.48 -5.98 11.56
C GLY A 205 -48.69 -6.57 12.98
N GLU A 206 -47.82 -6.23 13.93
CA GLU A 206 -47.96 -6.51 15.35
C GLU A 206 -48.47 -5.22 16.08
#